data_809e1644698e7da07dadd0f58e313296
#
_entry.id   809e1644698e7da07dadd0f58e313296
#
_cell.length_a   1.000
_cell.length_b   1.000
_cell.length_c   1.000
_cell.angle_alpha   90.00
_cell.angle_beta   90.00
_cell.angle_gamma   90.00
#
_symmetry.space_group_name_H-M   'P 1'
#
loop_
_entity.id
_entity.type
_entity.pdbx_description
1 polymer ?
#
loop_
_entity_poly.entity_id
_entity_poly.type
_entity_poly.pdbx_seq_one_letter_code
_entity_poly.pdbx_strand_id
1 'polypeptide(L)'
;FLFLYRILREVVGLAHGDASLLCWFLYGFAFVMLSAMVPDHFILSMFLLLLTLYVTGLHIRRRQPMSKLLTVGLFVATAGVSLNNGLKVFLAALFANGRRFFRPAYLLLAAVLPALVLWMGCRYEYRYLVAPGEIARHAAKKAARQAQAEKKKVATAQMAVSDTLAKAQQPPKAKPKKRGTQKG
;
A
#
# COMPACT_ATOMS: atom_id res chain seq x y z
N PHE A 1 -11.58 15.82 -15.49
CA PHE A 1 -11.56 16.62 -16.72
C PHE A 1 -11.43 18.12 -16.40
N LEU A 2 -12.39 18.72 -15.69
CA LEU A 2 -12.48 20.17 -15.47
C LEU A 2 -11.19 20.80 -14.92
N PHE A 3 -10.59 20.22 -13.86
CA PHE A 3 -9.37 20.78 -13.27
C PHE A 3 -8.17 20.67 -14.21
N LEU A 4 -8.01 19.58 -14.92
CA LEU A 4 -6.94 19.47 -15.93
C LEU A 4 -7.11 20.51 -17.01
N TYR A 5 -8.32 20.66 -17.55
CA TYR A 5 -8.62 21.68 -18.56
C TYR A 5 -8.31 23.09 -18.05
N ARG A 6 -8.71 23.41 -16.82
CA ARG A 6 -8.39 24.72 -16.20
C ARG A 6 -6.89 24.92 -15.98
N ILE A 7 -6.16 23.88 -15.59
CA ILE A 7 -4.70 23.96 -15.46
C ILE A 7 -4.09 24.34 -16.84
N LEU A 8 -4.47 23.63 -17.88
CA LEU A 8 -3.95 23.86 -19.24
C LEU A 8 -4.31 25.27 -19.76
N ARG A 9 -5.52 25.73 -19.51
CA ARG A 9 -5.99 27.05 -19.95
C ARG A 9 -5.49 28.20 -19.11
N GLU A 10 -5.65 28.11 -17.80
CA GLU A 10 -5.46 29.24 -16.88
C GLU A 10 -4.04 29.30 -16.32
N VAL A 11 -3.36 28.17 -16.14
CA VAL A 11 -2.00 28.11 -15.58
C VAL A 11 -0.96 28.08 -16.71
N VAL A 12 -1.10 27.14 -17.64
CA VAL A 12 -0.17 26.96 -18.75
C VAL A 12 -0.41 27.98 -19.87
N GLY A 13 -1.67 28.34 -20.13
CA GLY A 13 -2.03 29.35 -21.12
C GLY A 13 -2.24 28.80 -22.53
N LEU A 14 -2.57 27.52 -22.68
CA LEU A 14 -2.81 26.89 -23.98
C LEU A 14 -4.10 27.40 -24.63
N ALA A 15 -4.18 27.29 -25.97
CA ALA A 15 -5.41 27.57 -26.70
C ALA A 15 -6.53 26.59 -26.32
N HIS A 16 -7.79 26.96 -26.54
CA HIS A 16 -8.95 26.16 -26.17
C HIS A 16 -8.92 24.77 -26.81
N GLY A 17 -8.61 24.71 -28.10
CA GLY A 17 -8.53 23.46 -28.85
C GLY A 17 -7.47 22.50 -28.30
N ASP A 18 -6.25 23.01 -28.09
CA ASP A 18 -5.13 22.22 -27.60
C ASP A 18 -5.39 21.69 -26.17
N ALA A 19 -5.93 22.56 -25.29
CA ALA A 19 -6.29 22.16 -23.93
C ALA A 19 -7.36 21.07 -23.92
N SER A 20 -8.38 21.18 -24.77
CA SER A 20 -9.43 20.17 -24.92
C SER A 20 -8.87 18.86 -25.47
N LEU A 21 -8.04 18.93 -26.51
CA LEU A 21 -7.43 17.76 -27.13
C LEU A 21 -6.55 16.99 -26.15
N LEU A 22 -5.70 17.68 -25.39
CA LEU A 22 -4.88 17.07 -24.35
C LEU A 22 -5.71 16.44 -23.22
N CYS A 23 -6.82 17.07 -22.83
CA CYS A 23 -7.74 16.47 -21.86
C CYS A 23 -8.37 15.20 -22.41
N TRP A 24 -8.88 15.19 -23.63
CA TRP A 24 -9.44 14.00 -24.26
C TRP A 24 -8.38 12.90 -24.41
N PHE A 25 -7.17 13.27 -24.79
CA PHE A 25 -6.07 12.32 -24.89
C PHE A 25 -5.77 11.65 -23.55
N LEU A 26 -5.63 12.41 -22.45
CA LEU A 26 -5.37 11.84 -21.12
C LEU A 26 -6.50 10.92 -20.68
N TYR A 27 -7.76 11.37 -20.82
CA TYR A 27 -8.91 10.57 -20.35
C TYR A 27 -9.26 9.43 -21.29
N GLY A 28 -8.75 9.45 -22.54
CA GLY A 28 -8.85 8.35 -23.51
C GLY A 28 -7.93 7.16 -23.17
N PHE A 29 -6.95 7.32 -22.29
CA PHE A 29 -6.14 6.18 -21.86
C PHE A 29 -7.00 5.15 -21.14
N ALA A 30 -6.92 3.89 -21.57
CA ALA A 30 -7.65 2.77 -21.00
C ALA A 30 -7.45 2.65 -19.47
N PHE A 31 -6.25 2.94 -18.98
CA PHE A 31 -5.94 2.94 -17.55
C PHE A 31 -6.78 3.95 -16.77
N VAL A 32 -6.94 5.17 -17.28
CA VAL A 32 -7.74 6.22 -16.62
C VAL A 32 -9.22 5.84 -16.65
N MET A 33 -9.71 5.32 -17.79
CA MET A 33 -11.09 4.85 -17.91
C MET A 33 -11.38 3.68 -16.97
N LEU A 34 -10.51 2.67 -16.92
CA LEU A 34 -10.66 1.53 -16.03
C LEU A 34 -10.63 1.95 -14.55
N SER A 35 -9.72 2.85 -14.18
CA SER A 35 -9.64 3.40 -12.82
C SER A 35 -10.91 4.19 -12.44
N ALA A 36 -11.59 4.78 -13.40
CA ALA A 36 -12.85 5.48 -13.17
C ALA A 36 -14.05 4.53 -12.94
N MET A 37 -13.99 3.33 -13.48
CA MET A 37 -15.05 2.32 -13.36
C MET A 37 -14.94 1.50 -12.06
N VAL A 38 -13.74 1.36 -11.53
CA VAL A 38 -13.51 0.65 -10.26
C VAL A 38 -13.66 1.63 -9.10
N PRO A 39 -14.45 1.34 -8.07
CA PRO A 39 -14.59 2.19 -6.89
C PRO A 39 -13.31 2.11 -6.04
N ASP A 40 -12.24 2.73 -6.51
CA ASP A 40 -10.93 2.77 -5.88
C ASP A 40 -10.56 4.22 -5.49
N HIS A 41 -9.69 4.34 -4.50
CA HIS A 41 -9.12 5.62 -4.04
C HIS A 41 -8.31 6.37 -5.12
N PHE A 42 -7.98 5.71 -6.24
CA PHE A 42 -7.19 6.30 -7.33
C PHE A 42 -7.82 7.54 -7.94
N ILE A 43 -9.11 7.50 -8.26
CA ILE A 43 -9.83 8.63 -8.86
C ILE A 43 -9.90 9.81 -7.90
N LEU A 44 -10.19 9.55 -6.63
CA LEU A 44 -10.21 10.60 -5.60
C LEU A 44 -8.82 11.20 -5.41
N SER A 45 -7.80 10.36 -5.39
CA SER A 45 -6.40 10.76 -5.29
C SER A 45 -5.96 11.63 -6.48
N MET A 46 -6.30 11.24 -7.71
CA MET A 46 -6.03 12.01 -8.91
C MET A 46 -6.77 13.36 -8.90
N PHE A 47 -8.04 13.37 -8.50
CA PHE A 47 -8.83 14.60 -8.36
C PHE A 47 -8.18 15.58 -7.38
N LEU A 48 -7.82 15.14 -6.17
CA LEU A 48 -7.19 15.97 -5.15
C LEU A 48 -5.81 16.47 -5.58
N LEU A 49 -5.06 15.66 -6.32
CA LEU A 49 -3.78 16.08 -6.87
C LEU A 49 -3.94 17.17 -7.95
N LEU A 50 -4.89 16.99 -8.87
CA LEU A 50 -5.21 18.00 -9.89
C LEU A 50 -5.72 19.29 -9.25
N LEU A 51 -6.58 19.21 -8.23
CA LEU A 51 -7.03 20.35 -7.45
C LEU A 51 -5.85 21.09 -6.80
N THR A 52 -4.93 20.36 -6.20
CA THR A 52 -3.71 20.93 -5.59
C THR A 52 -2.85 21.65 -6.63
N LEU A 53 -2.61 21.00 -7.77
CA LEU A 53 -1.83 21.60 -8.86
C LEU A 53 -2.50 22.85 -9.43
N TYR A 54 -3.83 22.85 -9.59
CA TYR A 54 -4.58 24.00 -10.07
C TYR A 54 -4.46 25.19 -9.11
N VAL A 55 -4.76 24.97 -7.83
CA VAL A 55 -4.68 26.01 -6.81
C VAL A 55 -3.25 26.55 -6.69
N THR A 56 -2.27 25.68 -6.64
CA THR A 56 -0.85 26.05 -6.58
C THR A 56 -0.43 26.84 -7.82
N GLY A 57 -0.80 26.38 -9.01
CA GLY A 57 -0.50 27.06 -10.26
C GLY A 57 -1.09 28.46 -10.34
N LEU A 58 -2.32 28.66 -9.87
CA LEU A 58 -2.92 30.00 -9.78
C LEU A 58 -2.17 30.93 -8.83
N HIS A 59 -1.71 30.43 -7.67
CA HIS A 59 -0.92 31.23 -6.72
C HIS A 59 0.43 31.61 -7.31
N ILE A 60 1.10 30.69 -8.00
CA ILE A 60 2.37 30.96 -8.71
C ILE A 60 2.15 32.01 -9.80
N ARG A 61 1.13 31.85 -10.65
CA ARG A 61 0.82 32.80 -11.73
C ARG A 61 0.49 34.19 -11.21
N ARG A 62 -0.29 34.28 -10.12
CA ARG A 62 -0.65 35.54 -9.48
C ARG A 62 0.45 36.12 -8.58
N ARG A 63 1.57 35.43 -8.44
CA ARG A 63 2.69 35.77 -7.53
C ARG A 63 2.24 35.98 -6.08
N GLN A 64 1.17 35.28 -5.68
CA GLN A 64 0.62 35.38 -4.32
C GLN A 64 1.04 34.15 -3.51
N PRO A 65 1.50 34.33 -2.27
CA PRO A 65 1.85 33.20 -1.42
C PRO A 65 0.60 32.40 -1.04
N MET A 66 0.75 31.11 -1.01
CA MET A 66 -0.29 30.20 -0.54
C MET A 66 -0.49 30.34 0.97
N SER A 67 -1.74 30.45 1.43
CA SER A 67 -2.03 30.55 2.86
C SER A 67 -1.70 29.23 3.58
N LYS A 68 -1.36 29.32 4.87
CA LYS A 68 -1.06 28.17 5.71
C LYS A 68 -2.25 27.21 5.81
N LEU A 69 -3.45 27.75 6.02
CA LEU A 69 -4.68 26.97 6.12
C LEU A 69 -4.99 26.20 4.84
N LEU A 70 -4.81 26.84 3.67
CA LEU A 70 -5.01 26.21 2.38
C LEU A 70 -4.03 25.04 2.17
N THR A 71 -2.75 25.25 2.52
CA THR A 71 -1.73 24.20 2.46
C THR A 71 -2.07 23.02 3.38
N VAL A 72 -2.46 23.31 4.62
CA VAL A 72 -2.87 22.29 5.59
C VAL A 72 -4.11 21.54 5.09
N GLY A 73 -5.12 22.24 4.61
CA GLY A 73 -6.36 21.64 4.09
C GLY A 73 -6.10 20.70 2.90
N LEU A 74 -5.32 21.16 1.92
CA LEU A 74 -4.93 20.32 0.78
C LEU A 74 -4.08 19.12 1.19
N PHE A 75 -3.15 19.31 2.14
CA PHE A 75 -2.33 18.23 2.65
C PHE A 75 -3.19 17.18 3.37
N VAL A 76 -4.03 17.58 4.31
CA VAL A 76 -4.88 16.65 5.08
C VAL A 76 -5.83 15.90 4.15
N ALA A 77 -6.49 16.61 3.22
CA ALA A 77 -7.39 15.98 2.26
C ALA A 77 -6.65 14.97 1.38
N THR A 78 -5.48 15.32 0.86
CA THR A 78 -4.73 14.47 -0.07
C THR A 78 -4.01 13.33 0.64
N ALA A 79 -3.39 13.59 1.78
CA ALA A 79 -2.68 12.58 2.58
C ALA A 79 -3.66 11.62 3.28
N GLY A 80 -4.88 12.07 3.60
CA GLY A 80 -5.95 11.21 4.14
C GLY A 80 -6.38 10.13 3.16
N VAL A 81 -6.30 10.39 1.84
CA VAL A 81 -6.54 9.38 0.80
C VAL A 81 -5.28 8.56 0.50
N SER A 82 -4.13 9.23 0.40
CA SER A 82 -2.84 8.58 0.14
C SER A 82 -1.70 9.41 0.73
N LEU A 83 -1.02 8.85 1.71
CA LEU A 83 0.09 9.51 2.41
C LEU A 83 1.22 9.92 1.45
N ASN A 84 1.49 9.10 0.43
CA ASN A 84 2.49 9.38 -0.60
C ASN A 84 2.16 10.67 -1.40
N ASN A 85 0.88 10.98 -1.59
CA ASN A 85 0.47 12.19 -2.28
C ASN A 85 0.60 13.44 -1.39
N GLY A 86 0.61 13.30 -0.07
CA GLY A 86 0.90 14.39 0.85
C GLY A 86 2.28 15.04 0.59
N LEU A 87 3.29 14.23 0.24
CA LEU A 87 4.60 14.75 -0.15
C LEU A 87 4.53 15.66 -1.38
N LYS A 88 3.69 15.32 -2.36
CA LYS A 88 3.49 16.14 -3.56
C LYS A 88 2.85 17.49 -3.25
N VAL A 89 1.95 17.54 -2.26
CA VAL A 89 1.34 18.80 -1.77
C VAL A 89 2.40 19.69 -1.13
N PHE A 90 3.30 19.14 -0.33
CA PHE A 90 4.42 19.92 0.23
C PHE A 90 5.33 20.48 -0.86
N LEU A 91 5.64 19.66 -1.85
CA LEU A 91 6.44 20.10 -2.99
C LEU A 91 5.75 21.25 -3.75
N ALA A 92 4.44 21.13 -3.99
CA ALA A 92 3.64 22.18 -4.62
C ALA A 92 3.63 23.47 -3.78
N ALA A 93 3.44 23.35 -2.46
CA ALA A 93 3.49 24.49 -1.53
C ALA A 93 4.89 25.13 -1.47
N LEU A 94 5.95 24.34 -1.56
CA LEU A 94 7.33 24.82 -1.63
C LEU A 94 7.55 25.69 -2.88
N PHE A 95 7.10 25.23 -4.04
CA PHE A 95 7.21 25.99 -5.29
C PHE A 95 6.37 27.27 -5.26
N ALA A 96 5.17 27.24 -4.67
CA ALA A 96 4.30 28.42 -4.57
C ALA A 96 4.84 29.49 -3.60
N ASN A 97 5.45 29.07 -2.49
CA ASN A 97 5.89 29.97 -1.43
C ASN A 97 7.40 30.30 -1.47
N GLY A 98 8.19 29.51 -2.19
CA GLY A 98 9.65 29.65 -2.29
C GLY A 98 10.32 29.75 -0.91
N ARG A 99 11.15 30.78 -0.69
CA ARG A 99 11.85 30.98 0.59
C ARG A 99 10.93 31.18 1.80
N ARG A 100 9.68 31.61 1.61
CA ARG A 100 8.70 31.76 2.70
C ARG A 100 8.27 30.43 3.31
N PHE A 101 8.38 29.33 2.54
CA PHE A 101 8.09 27.98 3.01
C PHE A 101 9.01 27.57 4.17
N PHE A 102 10.28 27.99 4.14
CA PHE A 102 11.29 27.68 5.16
C PHE A 102 11.18 28.52 6.44
N ARG A 103 10.22 29.43 6.53
CA ARG A 103 9.96 30.12 7.82
C ARG A 103 9.51 29.07 8.85
N PRO A 104 10.11 29.06 10.06
CA PRO A 104 9.84 28.00 11.04
C PRO A 104 8.36 27.90 11.40
N ALA A 105 7.66 29.02 11.49
CA ALA A 105 6.22 29.04 11.76
C ALA A 105 5.37 28.47 10.61
N TYR A 106 5.81 28.61 9.35
CA TYR A 106 5.10 28.01 8.21
C TYR A 106 5.36 26.50 8.15
N LEU A 107 6.62 26.11 8.26
CA LEU A 107 7.04 24.72 8.17
C LEU A 107 6.46 23.88 9.32
N LEU A 108 6.47 24.43 10.54
CA LEU A 108 5.92 23.76 11.70
C LEU A 108 4.39 23.59 11.60
N LEU A 109 3.68 24.64 11.19
CA LEU A 109 2.21 24.61 11.12
C LEU A 109 1.70 23.86 9.88
N ALA A 110 2.30 24.08 8.71
CA ALA A 110 1.80 23.57 7.44
C ALA A 110 2.35 22.20 7.06
N ALA A 111 3.50 21.78 7.62
CA ALA A 111 4.14 20.52 7.32
C ALA A 111 4.17 19.57 8.51
N VAL A 112 4.80 20.00 9.62
CA VAL A 112 5.06 19.12 10.76
C VAL A 112 3.78 18.75 11.50
N LEU A 113 2.94 19.75 11.81
CA LEU A 113 1.72 19.55 12.59
C LEU A 113 0.72 18.61 11.89
N PRO A 114 0.35 18.77 10.62
CA PRO A 114 -0.54 17.83 9.95
C PRO A 114 0.06 16.43 9.79
N ALA A 115 1.37 16.32 9.51
CA ALA A 115 2.05 15.03 9.43
C ALA A 115 2.01 14.31 10.78
N LEU A 116 2.21 15.03 11.88
CA LEU A 116 2.17 14.49 13.25
C LEU A 116 0.75 14.06 13.64
N VAL A 117 -0.27 14.84 13.28
CA VAL A 117 -1.68 14.50 13.53
C VAL A 117 -2.06 13.23 12.77
N LEU A 118 -1.70 13.12 11.49
CA LEU A 118 -1.94 11.91 10.70
C LEU A 118 -1.19 10.71 11.26
N TRP A 119 0.08 10.87 11.63
CA TRP A 119 0.87 9.81 12.24
C TRP A 119 0.27 9.34 13.56
N MET A 120 -0.16 10.27 14.43
CA MET A 120 -0.86 9.94 15.67
C MET A 120 -2.19 9.24 15.42
N GLY A 121 -2.97 9.71 14.45
CA GLY A 121 -4.24 9.10 14.04
C GLY A 121 -4.06 7.66 13.58
N CYS A 122 -3.13 7.42 12.65
CA CYS A 122 -2.79 6.08 12.17
C CYS A 122 -2.29 5.17 13.30
N ARG A 123 -1.47 5.70 14.21
CA ARG A 123 -0.96 4.93 15.36
C ARG A 123 -2.07 4.59 16.35
N TYR A 124 -3.01 5.51 16.58
CA TYR A 124 -4.18 5.28 17.43
C TYR A 124 -5.08 4.21 16.82
N GLU A 125 -5.42 4.35 15.55
CA GLU A 125 -6.23 3.38 14.81
C GLU A 125 -5.59 1.99 14.83
N TYR A 126 -4.31 1.88 14.53
CA TYR A 126 -3.58 0.62 14.59
C TYR A 126 -3.65 0.00 15.98
N ARG A 127 -3.38 0.78 17.04
CA ARG A 127 -3.32 0.27 18.40
C ARG A 127 -4.66 -0.21 18.94
N TYR A 128 -5.75 0.50 18.63
CA TYR A 128 -7.06 0.24 19.23
C TYR A 128 -8.01 -0.56 18.33
N LEU A 129 -7.89 -0.45 17.02
CA LEU A 129 -8.79 -1.10 16.07
C LEU A 129 -8.15 -2.31 15.38
N VAL A 130 -6.90 -2.19 14.94
CA VAL A 130 -6.23 -3.20 14.12
C VAL A 130 -5.47 -4.22 14.97
N ALA A 131 -4.66 -3.76 15.92
CA ALA A 131 -3.78 -4.62 16.73
C ALA A 131 -4.52 -5.73 17.48
N PRO A 132 -5.68 -5.51 18.14
CA PRO A 132 -6.42 -6.59 18.80
C PRO A 132 -6.84 -7.70 17.84
N GLY A 133 -7.31 -7.32 16.64
CA GLY A 133 -7.72 -8.27 15.61
C GLY A 133 -6.55 -9.06 15.03
N GLU A 134 -5.40 -8.41 14.82
CA GLU A 134 -4.19 -9.09 14.34
C GLU A 134 -3.62 -10.04 15.39
N ILE A 135 -3.56 -9.63 16.65
CA ILE A 135 -3.11 -10.49 17.75
C ILE A 135 -3.97 -11.74 17.84
N ALA A 136 -5.30 -11.61 17.77
CA ALA A 136 -6.22 -12.73 17.77
C ALA A 136 -6.02 -13.65 16.56
N ARG A 137 -5.85 -13.09 15.34
CA ARG A 137 -5.54 -13.85 14.12
C ARG A 137 -4.21 -14.58 14.20
N HIS A 138 -3.17 -13.95 14.73
CA HIS A 138 -1.86 -14.58 14.92
C HIS A 138 -1.91 -15.70 15.97
N ALA A 139 -2.63 -15.52 17.07
CA ALA A 139 -2.85 -16.55 18.05
C ALA A 139 -3.62 -17.76 17.48
N ALA A 140 -4.69 -17.52 16.73
CA ALA A 140 -5.45 -18.57 16.06
C ALA A 140 -4.61 -19.33 15.02
N LYS A 141 -3.81 -18.64 14.20
CA LYS A 141 -2.89 -19.28 13.25
C LYS A 141 -1.82 -20.11 13.95
N LYS A 142 -1.28 -19.63 15.06
CA LYS A 142 -0.29 -20.37 15.87
C LYS A 142 -0.90 -21.63 16.45
N ALA A 143 -2.08 -21.54 17.05
CA ALA A 143 -2.82 -22.70 17.58
C ALA A 143 -3.14 -23.73 16.48
N ALA A 144 -3.60 -23.28 15.31
CA ALA A 144 -3.87 -24.18 14.20
C ALA A 144 -2.60 -24.90 13.69
N ARG A 145 -1.46 -24.21 13.62
CA ARG A 145 -0.17 -24.82 13.24
C ARG A 145 0.29 -25.84 14.28
N GLN A 146 0.12 -25.57 15.57
CA GLN A 146 0.46 -26.49 16.64
C GLN A 146 -0.40 -27.75 16.58
N ALA A 147 -1.72 -27.60 16.42
CA ALA A 147 -2.64 -28.73 16.26
C ALA A 147 -2.33 -29.59 15.01
N GLN A 148 -1.93 -28.97 13.90
CA GLN A 148 -1.49 -29.72 12.71
C GLN A 148 -0.16 -30.46 12.94
N ALA A 149 0.78 -29.84 13.65
CA ALA A 149 2.06 -30.48 13.97
C ALA A 149 1.86 -31.69 14.91
N GLU A 150 0.96 -31.58 15.87
CA GLU A 150 0.60 -32.63 16.78
C GLU A 150 -0.07 -33.83 16.05
N LYS A 151 -1.05 -33.53 15.17
CA LYS A 151 -1.67 -34.54 14.32
C LYS A 151 -0.66 -35.25 13.43
N LYS A 152 0.32 -34.54 12.85
CA LYS A 152 1.40 -35.17 12.08
C LYS A 152 2.29 -36.06 12.92
N LYS A 153 2.64 -35.66 14.13
CA LYS A 153 3.44 -36.50 15.06
C LYS A 153 2.70 -37.77 15.42
N VAL A 154 1.41 -37.70 15.74
CA VAL A 154 0.57 -38.86 16.06
C VAL A 154 0.48 -39.80 14.86
N ALA A 155 0.22 -39.26 13.66
CA ALA A 155 0.16 -40.07 12.43
C ALA A 155 1.48 -40.75 12.12
N THR A 156 2.62 -40.05 12.31
CA THR A 156 3.96 -40.65 12.12
C THR A 156 4.25 -41.73 13.15
N ALA A 157 3.85 -41.51 14.41
CA ALA A 157 4.01 -42.54 15.44
C ALA A 157 3.15 -43.79 15.15
N GLN A 158 1.92 -43.60 14.70
CA GLN A 158 1.04 -44.74 14.28
C GLN A 158 1.62 -45.51 13.10
N MET A 159 2.19 -44.84 12.09
CA MET A 159 2.86 -45.52 10.98
C MET A 159 4.08 -46.31 11.46
N ALA A 160 4.90 -45.75 12.33
CA ALA A 160 6.06 -46.44 12.87
C ALA A 160 5.68 -47.73 13.67
N VAL A 161 4.58 -47.65 14.43
CA VAL A 161 4.06 -48.81 15.15
C VAL A 161 3.54 -49.89 14.19
N SER A 162 2.79 -49.48 13.16
CA SER A 162 2.28 -50.45 12.15
C SER A 162 3.40 -51.10 11.36
N ASP A 163 4.46 -50.37 11.01
CA ASP A 163 5.64 -50.92 10.31
C ASP A 163 6.42 -51.91 11.20
N THR A 164 6.49 -51.66 12.51
CA THR A 164 7.15 -52.55 13.47
C THR A 164 6.35 -53.84 13.64
N LEU A 165 5.04 -53.76 13.69
CA LEU A 165 4.15 -54.93 13.77
C LEU A 165 4.21 -55.77 12.46
N ALA A 166 4.22 -55.11 11.31
CA ALA A 166 4.37 -55.81 10.02
C ALA A 166 5.71 -56.50 9.86
N LYS A 167 6.80 -55.92 10.39
CA LYS A 167 8.11 -56.59 10.42
C LYS A 167 8.17 -57.79 11.38
N ALA A 168 7.47 -57.73 12.52
CA ALA A 168 7.40 -58.79 13.48
C ALA A 168 6.62 -60.02 12.96
N GLN A 169 5.69 -59.82 12.03
CA GLN A 169 4.88 -60.88 11.40
C GLN A 169 5.52 -61.51 10.18
N GLN A 170 6.66 -61.02 9.68
CA GLN A 170 7.38 -61.68 8.58
C GLN A 170 8.14 -62.94 9.08
N PRO A 171 7.89 -64.11 8.48
CA PRO A 171 8.62 -65.32 8.85
C PRO A 171 10.12 -65.17 8.55
N PRO A 172 11.01 -65.78 9.36
CA PRO A 172 12.45 -65.60 9.21
C PRO A 172 12.90 -66.05 7.81
N LYS A 173 13.49 -65.09 7.05
CA LYS A 173 14.07 -65.40 5.74
C LYS A 173 15.08 -66.53 5.88
N ALA A 174 14.79 -67.71 5.28
CA ALA A 174 15.69 -68.84 5.21
C ALA A 174 17.07 -68.43 4.67
N LYS A 175 18.13 -68.75 5.44
CA LYS A 175 19.52 -68.48 5.03
C LYS A 175 19.81 -69.14 3.70
N PRO A 176 20.44 -68.47 2.71
CA PRO A 176 20.82 -69.14 1.46
C PRO A 176 21.87 -70.23 1.76
N LYS A 177 21.54 -71.50 1.39
CA LYS A 177 22.42 -72.65 1.45
C LYS A 177 23.65 -72.41 0.58
N LYS A 178 24.84 -72.30 1.19
CA LYS A 178 26.13 -72.26 0.47
C LYS A 178 26.25 -73.54 -0.39
N ARG A 179 26.20 -73.37 -1.70
CA ARG A 179 26.56 -74.39 -2.65
C ARG A 179 28.09 -74.62 -2.54
N GLY A 180 28.45 -75.78 -2.05
CA GLY A 180 29.83 -76.20 -2.02
C GLY A 180 30.36 -76.38 -3.47
N THR A 181 31.44 -75.72 -3.76
CA THR A 181 32.27 -75.94 -4.95
C THR A 181 32.98 -77.26 -4.81
N GLN A 182 32.55 -78.25 -5.57
CA GLN A 182 33.32 -79.50 -5.76
C GLN A 182 34.31 -79.26 -6.90
N LYS A 183 35.62 -79.29 -6.56
CA LYS A 183 36.69 -79.38 -7.55
C LYS A 183 36.78 -80.84 -8.01
N GLY A 184 36.84 -81.10 -9.28
CA GLY A 184 37.31 -82.27 -10.01
C GLY A 184 37.92 -81.81 -11.31
#